data_92c2f384ca528c917f5d6ee471557064
#
_entry.id   92c2f384ca528c917f5d6ee471557064
#
_cell.length_a   1.000
_cell.length_b   1.000
_cell.length_c   1.000
_cell.angle_alpha   90.00
_cell.angle_beta   90.00
_cell.angle_gamma   90.00
#
_symmetry.space_group_name_H-M   'P 1'
#
loop_
_entity.id
_entity.type
_entity.pdbx_description
1 polymer ?
#
loop_
_entity_poly.entity_id
_entity_poly.type
_entity_poly.pdbx_seq_one_letter_code
_entity_poly.pdbx_strand_id
1 'polypeptide(L)'
;GIGRSGKFFAYEYADITPDIVPIAKGIGGGFPIGACLMSKKVAKCMTPGSHGSTFGGNPLAMSIGNAVLDLIFKKGFLKNVQSTSKYFHNELHKLQSEFPSVIKEVRGVGLLVGIKISPELNIFIKKLLDNKLLTIRAAENVVRLLPPLNVKKENIDQAIVILRKVCKTFK
;
A
#
# COMPACT_ATOMS: atom_id res chain seq x y z
N GLY A 1 6.19 1.14 3.36
CA GLY A 1 4.90 0.57 3.66
C GLY A 1 4.29 0.90 5.02
N ILE A 2 4.70 2.03 5.66
CA ILE A 2 4.17 2.41 6.99
C ILE A 2 2.64 2.43 6.98
N GLY A 3 2.02 1.70 7.92
CA GLY A 3 0.58 1.60 8.08
C GLY A 3 -0.16 0.82 6.98
N ARG A 4 0.47 0.55 5.84
CA ARG A 4 -0.15 -0.01 4.64
C ARG A 4 -0.74 -1.40 4.86
N SER A 5 -0.08 -2.22 5.67
CA SER A 5 -0.52 -3.57 6.02
C SER A 5 -1.59 -3.61 7.12
N GLY A 6 -1.91 -2.47 7.74
CA GLY A 6 -2.76 -2.40 8.93
C GLY A 6 -2.00 -2.51 10.26
N LYS A 7 -0.71 -2.84 10.22
CA LYS A 7 0.25 -2.66 11.30
C LYS A 7 1.19 -1.50 10.94
N PHE A 8 1.93 -0.97 11.90
CA PHE A 8 2.84 0.12 11.62
C PHE A 8 3.93 -0.33 10.64
N PHE A 9 4.56 -1.47 10.90
CA PHE A 9 5.48 -2.14 9.98
C PHE A 9 4.98 -3.52 9.57
N ALA A 10 5.24 -3.93 8.34
CA ALA A 10 4.82 -5.23 7.82
C ALA A 10 5.54 -6.41 8.52
N TYR A 11 6.77 -6.22 8.98
CA TYR A 11 7.51 -7.28 9.69
C TYR A 11 6.88 -7.70 11.02
N GLU A 12 6.00 -6.87 11.60
CA GLU A 12 5.24 -7.22 12.80
C GLU A 12 4.32 -8.44 12.61
N TYR A 13 4.01 -8.83 11.36
CA TYR A 13 3.27 -10.05 11.07
C TYR A 13 4.14 -11.31 11.18
N ALA A 14 5.44 -11.17 11.02
CA ALA A 14 6.40 -12.26 11.09
C ALA A 14 7.00 -12.43 12.51
N ASP A 15 6.63 -11.54 13.43
CA ASP A 15 7.15 -11.52 14.82
C ASP A 15 8.69 -11.48 14.88
N ILE A 16 9.29 -10.68 14.00
CA ILE A 16 10.73 -10.46 13.95
C ILE A 16 11.08 -9.02 14.33
N THR A 17 12.31 -8.82 14.79
CA THR A 17 12.88 -7.49 15.04
C THR A 17 14.07 -7.26 14.11
N PRO A 18 13.89 -6.58 12.96
CA PRO A 18 14.97 -6.31 12.03
C PRO A 18 16.04 -5.39 12.63
N ASP A 19 17.30 -5.65 12.31
CA ASP A 19 18.41 -4.75 12.68
C ASP A 19 18.47 -3.48 11.84
N ILE A 20 17.95 -3.52 10.61
CA ILE A 20 17.92 -2.38 9.67
C ILE A 20 16.53 -2.30 9.02
N VAL A 21 15.90 -1.14 9.09
CA VAL A 21 14.57 -0.88 8.51
C VAL A 21 14.62 0.39 7.68
N PRO A 22 14.86 0.31 6.36
CA PRO A 22 14.72 1.45 5.48
C PRO A 22 13.25 1.77 5.25
N ILE A 23 12.89 3.05 5.35
CA ILE A 23 11.53 3.56 5.17
C ILE A 23 11.53 4.73 4.20
N ALA A 24 10.47 4.86 3.42
CA ALA A 24 10.31 5.93 2.44
C ALA A 24 8.82 6.14 2.10
N LYS A 25 8.54 6.88 1.04
CA LYS A 25 7.20 7.08 0.46
C LYS A 25 6.17 7.58 1.47
N GLY A 26 5.41 6.66 2.09
CA GLY A 26 4.32 6.98 3.02
C GLY A 26 4.73 7.84 4.21
N ILE A 27 5.99 7.77 4.66
CA ILE A 27 6.49 8.60 5.77
C ILE A 27 6.44 10.11 5.44
N GLY A 28 6.52 10.47 4.18
CA GLY A 28 6.48 11.86 3.74
C GLY A 28 5.10 12.38 3.36
N GLY A 29 4.05 11.53 3.35
CA GLY A 29 2.70 11.96 2.97
C GLY A 29 2.58 12.60 1.59
N GLY A 30 3.55 12.39 0.71
CA GLY A 30 3.68 13.03 -0.62
C GLY A 30 4.97 13.87 -0.75
N PHE A 31 5.57 14.30 0.35
CA PHE A 31 6.88 14.95 0.33
C PHE A 31 8.00 13.89 0.23
N PRO A 32 9.08 14.13 -0.53
CA PRO A 32 10.17 13.17 -0.71
C PRO A 32 11.02 13.05 0.56
N ILE A 33 10.74 12.02 1.37
CA ILE A 33 11.50 11.67 2.56
C ILE A 33 11.84 10.19 2.53
N GLY A 34 13.04 9.86 3.00
CA GLY A 34 13.45 8.52 3.37
C GLY A 34 14.16 8.54 4.71
N ALA A 35 14.09 7.43 5.44
CA ALA A 35 14.85 7.23 6.67
C ALA A 35 15.31 5.78 6.76
N CYS A 36 16.35 5.54 7.53
CA CYS A 36 16.84 4.21 7.85
C CYS A 36 16.92 4.08 9.37
N LEU A 37 16.07 3.23 9.94
CA LEU A 37 16.13 2.87 11.34
C LEU A 37 17.15 1.74 11.50
N MET A 38 17.91 1.74 12.60
CA MET A 38 18.85 0.68 12.86
C MET A 38 18.98 0.39 14.37
N SER A 39 19.30 -0.86 14.68
CA SER A 39 19.58 -1.27 16.05
C SER A 39 20.84 -0.58 16.58
N LYS A 40 20.99 -0.47 17.91
CA LYS A 40 22.20 0.07 18.55
C LYS A 40 23.47 -0.67 18.08
N LYS A 41 23.38 -1.96 17.80
CA LYS A 41 24.50 -2.76 17.30
C LYS A 41 24.98 -2.27 15.93
N VAL A 42 24.07 -2.05 14.99
CA VAL A 42 24.39 -1.55 13.65
C VAL A 42 24.79 -0.08 13.69
N ALA A 43 24.10 0.73 14.48
CA ALA A 43 24.41 2.17 14.61
C ALA A 43 25.86 2.46 15.04
N LYS A 44 26.51 1.56 15.80
CA LYS A 44 27.93 1.68 16.14
C LYS A 44 28.88 1.69 14.93
N CYS A 45 28.45 1.14 13.80
CA CYS A 45 29.23 1.15 12.56
C CYS A 45 29.10 2.47 11.79
N MET A 46 28.14 3.32 12.17
CA MET A 46 27.88 4.63 11.54
C MET A 46 28.69 5.70 12.28
N THR A 47 29.96 5.77 11.98
CA THR A 47 30.87 6.77 12.55
C THR A 47 30.81 8.10 11.77
N PRO A 48 31.25 9.23 12.37
CA PRO A 48 31.35 10.49 11.65
C PRO A 48 32.10 10.34 10.32
N GLY A 49 31.53 10.85 9.23
CA GLY A 49 32.08 10.74 7.88
C GLY A 49 31.78 9.45 7.11
N SER A 50 31.18 8.44 7.75
CA SER A 50 30.79 7.18 7.07
C SER A 50 29.56 7.34 6.16
N HIS A 51 28.73 8.36 6.40
CA HIS A 51 27.54 8.69 5.61
C HIS A 51 27.29 10.20 5.63
N GLY A 52 26.79 10.74 4.53
CA GLY A 52 26.38 12.13 4.41
C GLY A 52 25.16 12.30 3.53
N SER A 53 24.38 13.33 3.81
CA SER A 53 23.23 13.73 2.99
C SER A 53 23.05 15.24 3.09
N THR A 54 23.13 15.93 1.96
CA THR A 54 22.99 17.41 1.91
C THR A 54 21.65 17.88 2.47
N PHE A 55 20.56 17.16 2.18
CA PHE A 55 19.21 17.50 2.64
C PHE A 55 18.71 16.63 3.81
N GLY A 56 19.56 15.74 4.33
CA GLY A 56 19.22 14.89 5.46
C GLY A 56 18.92 15.71 6.72
N GLY A 57 17.83 15.38 7.41
CA GLY A 57 17.43 16.07 8.64
C GLY A 57 16.92 17.50 8.46
N ASN A 58 16.60 17.93 7.22
CA ASN A 58 16.09 19.29 7.04
C ASN A 58 14.76 19.50 7.79
N PRO A 59 14.55 20.70 8.39
CA PRO A 59 13.41 20.95 9.29
C PRO A 59 12.05 20.74 8.63
N LEU A 60 11.90 21.07 7.36
CA LEU A 60 10.64 20.91 6.64
C LEU A 60 10.28 19.43 6.51
N ALA A 61 11.21 18.59 6.04
CA ALA A 61 11.00 17.16 5.91
C ALA A 61 10.70 16.52 7.28
N MET A 62 11.41 16.91 8.33
CA MET A 62 11.19 16.39 9.69
C MET A 62 9.80 16.77 10.23
N SER A 63 9.38 18.01 10.02
CA SER A 63 8.05 18.48 10.41
C SER A 63 6.95 17.71 9.71
N ILE A 64 7.06 17.50 8.39
CA ILE A 64 6.10 16.72 7.61
C ILE A 64 6.09 15.26 8.07
N GLY A 65 7.25 14.64 8.26
CA GLY A 65 7.34 13.26 8.75
C GLY A 65 6.67 13.07 10.11
N ASN A 66 6.89 13.99 11.05
CA ASN A 66 6.24 13.98 12.35
C ASN A 66 4.72 14.11 12.23
N ALA A 67 4.21 15.05 11.42
CA ALA A 67 2.78 15.21 11.20
C ALA A 67 2.13 13.93 10.63
N VAL A 68 2.81 13.23 9.73
CA VAL A 68 2.33 11.94 9.20
C VAL A 68 2.33 10.86 10.28
N LEU A 69 3.36 10.80 11.12
CA LEU A 69 3.43 9.87 12.24
C LEU A 69 2.32 10.12 13.26
N ASP A 70 2.06 11.38 13.61
CA ASP A 70 0.97 11.76 14.51
C ASP A 70 -0.40 11.27 14.00
N LEU A 71 -0.64 11.38 12.69
CA LEU A 71 -1.85 10.87 12.07
C LEU A 71 -1.93 9.34 12.16
N ILE A 72 -0.85 8.62 11.85
CA ILE A 72 -0.82 7.16 11.87
C ILE A 72 -0.96 6.61 13.29
N PHE A 73 -0.34 7.26 14.28
CA PHE A 73 -0.43 6.87 15.69
C PHE A 73 -1.72 7.33 16.39
N LYS A 74 -2.53 8.16 15.73
CA LYS A 74 -3.83 8.55 16.28
C LYS A 74 -4.64 7.31 16.62
N LYS A 75 -5.23 7.31 17.83
CA LYS A 75 -6.05 6.20 18.31
C LYS A 75 -7.12 5.80 17.28
N GLY A 76 -7.11 4.54 16.90
CA GLY A 76 -8.09 3.98 15.96
C GLY A 76 -7.68 4.05 14.49
N PHE A 77 -6.66 4.82 14.09
CA PHE A 77 -6.27 4.94 12.68
C PHE A 77 -5.92 3.59 12.05
N LEU A 78 -4.97 2.84 12.64
CA LEU A 78 -4.59 1.51 12.12
C LEU A 78 -5.71 0.48 12.23
N LYS A 79 -6.57 0.57 13.26
CA LYS A 79 -7.77 -0.28 13.35
C LYS A 79 -8.74 0.00 12.19
N ASN A 80 -8.88 1.27 11.81
CA ASN A 80 -9.69 1.61 10.64
C ASN A 80 -9.07 1.06 9.35
N VAL A 81 -7.74 1.15 9.18
CA VAL A 81 -7.04 0.51 8.03
C VAL A 81 -7.33 -0.99 7.99
N GLN A 82 -7.25 -1.68 9.13
CA GLN A 82 -7.54 -3.13 9.21
C GLN A 82 -8.98 -3.45 8.82
N SER A 83 -9.96 -2.73 9.38
CA SER A 83 -11.38 -2.98 9.09
C SER A 83 -11.74 -2.68 7.64
N THR A 84 -11.24 -1.58 7.11
CA THR A 84 -11.44 -1.18 5.71
C THR A 84 -10.76 -2.16 4.75
N SER A 85 -9.57 -2.62 5.10
CA SER A 85 -8.85 -3.66 4.35
C SER A 85 -9.66 -4.97 4.31
N LYS A 86 -10.14 -5.45 5.47
CA LYS A 86 -10.96 -6.67 5.53
C LYS A 86 -12.20 -6.55 4.64
N TYR A 87 -12.86 -5.40 4.69
CA TYR A 87 -14.00 -5.12 3.82
C TYR A 87 -13.61 -5.20 2.34
N PHE A 88 -12.51 -4.53 1.95
CA PHE A 88 -12.05 -4.50 0.57
C PHE A 88 -11.70 -5.91 0.04
N HIS A 89 -10.94 -6.68 0.81
CA HIS A 89 -10.63 -8.06 0.44
C HIS A 89 -11.89 -8.92 0.27
N ASN A 90 -12.86 -8.79 1.17
CA ASN A 90 -14.13 -9.52 1.06
C ASN A 90 -14.89 -9.19 -0.23
N GLU A 91 -14.97 -7.91 -0.59
CA GLU A 91 -15.64 -7.49 -1.83
C GLU A 91 -14.89 -7.97 -3.08
N LEU A 92 -13.55 -7.98 -3.05
CA LEU A 92 -12.75 -8.54 -4.14
C LEU A 92 -12.91 -10.05 -4.27
N HIS A 93 -13.00 -10.80 -3.19
CA HIS A 93 -13.28 -12.24 -3.25
C HIS A 93 -14.69 -12.55 -3.79
N LYS A 94 -15.69 -11.73 -3.43
CA LYS A 94 -17.02 -11.84 -4.07
C LYS A 94 -16.92 -11.60 -5.58
N LEU A 95 -16.18 -10.58 -5.98
CA LEU A 95 -15.95 -10.27 -7.39
C LEU A 95 -15.20 -11.39 -8.11
N GLN A 96 -14.22 -12.01 -7.48
CA GLN A 96 -13.52 -13.19 -8.00
C GLN A 96 -14.50 -14.36 -8.24
N SER A 97 -15.38 -14.61 -7.28
CA SER A 97 -16.41 -15.67 -7.41
C SER A 97 -17.41 -15.37 -8.53
N GLU A 98 -17.71 -14.09 -8.78
CA GLU A 98 -18.60 -13.65 -9.88
C GLU A 98 -17.92 -13.78 -11.26
N PHE A 99 -16.57 -13.64 -11.31
CA PHE A 99 -15.77 -13.65 -12.55
C PHE A 99 -14.55 -14.59 -12.49
N PRO A 100 -14.72 -15.90 -12.24
CA PRO A 100 -13.59 -16.82 -12.03
C PRO A 100 -12.76 -17.05 -13.30
N SER A 101 -13.34 -16.81 -14.50
CA SER A 101 -12.60 -16.84 -15.75
C SER A 101 -11.65 -15.64 -15.91
N VAL A 102 -11.97 -14.50 -15.31
CA VAL A 102 -11.23 -13.25 -15.43
C VAL A 102 -10.26 -13.03 -14.25
N ILE A 103 -10.74 -13.18 -13.02
CA ILE A 103 -9.94 -12.99 -11.79
C ILE A 103 -9.53 -14.36 -11.25
N LYS A 104 -8.23 -14.64 -11.27
CA LYS A 104 -7.66 -15.93 -10.83
C LYS A 104 -7.33 -15.95 -9.35
N GLU A 105 -6.87 -14.82 -8.82
CA GLU A 105 -6.40 -14.74 -7.44
C GLU A 105 -6.59 -13.32 -6.89
N VAL A 106 -6.95 -13.22 -5.62
CA VAL A 106 -6.88 -12.00 -4.81
C VAL A 106 -5.84 -12.23 -3.74
N ARG A 107 -4.79 -11.40 -3.71
CA ARG A 107 -3.67 -11.54 -2.77
C ARG A 107 -3.24 -10.20 -2.18
N GLY A 108 -2.54 -10.25 -1.06
CA GLY A 108 -2.01 -9.07 -0.39
C GLY A 108 -2.40 -8.99 1.08
N VAL A 109 -1.89 -7.96 1.76
CA VAL A 109 -2.15 -7.69 3.17
C VAL A 109 -2.48 -6.21 3.34
N GLY A 110 -3.48 -5.92 4.16
CA GLY A 110 -3.91 -4.56 4.38
C GLY A 110 -4.46 -3.91 3.10
N LEU A 111 -4.08 -2.70 2.86
CA LEU A 111 -4.42 -1.93 1.66
C LEU A 111 -3.34 -2.02 0.57
N LEU A 112 -2.54 -3.06 0.57
CA LEU A 112 -1.66 -3.46 -0.53
C LEU A 112 -2.25 -4.71 -1.16
N VAL A 113 -3.03 -4.55 -2.22
CA VAL A 113 -3.82 -5.63 -2.81
C VAL A 113 -3.42 -5.85 -4.27
N GLY A 114 -3.35 -7.11 -4.66
CA GLY A 114 -3.16 -7.54 -6.03
C GLY A 114 -4.29 -8.45 -6.48
N ILE A 115 -4.79 -8.23 -7.69
CA ILE A 115 -5.68 -9.16 -8.37
C ILE A 115 -4.96 -9.74 -9.59
N LYS A 116 -4.74 -11.06 -9.61
CA LYS A 116 -4.21 -11.78 -10.76
C LYS A 116 -5.32 -12.02 -11.75
N ILE A 117 -5.10 -11.65 -12.99
CA ILE A 117 -6.12 -11.71 -14.03
C ILE A 117 -5.70 -12.62 -15.19
N SER A 118 -6.67 -13.14 -15.97
CA SER A 118 -6.42 -13.89 -17.19
C SER A 118 -6.25 -13.01 -18.42
N PRO A 119 -7.04 -11.92 -18.60
CA PRO A 119 -6.89 -11.02 -19.74
C PRO A 119 -5.50 -10.38 -19.82
N GLU A 120 -5.17 -9.82 -20.98
CA GLU A 120 -3.95 -9.05 -21.15
C GLU A 120 -3.95 -7.81 -20.22
N LEU A 121 -2.88 -7.66 -19.45
CA LEU A 121 -2.79 -6.73 -18.32
C LEU A 121 -2.94 -5.26 -18.74
N ASN A 122 -2.29 -4.86 -19.85
CA ASN A 122 -2.33 -3.45 -20.26
C ASN A 122 -3.71 -3.06 -20.79
N ILE A 123 -4.39 -3.98 -21.48
CA ILE A 123 -5.77 -3.77 -21.95
C ILE A 123 -6.70 -3.64 -20.76
N PHE A 124 -6.56 -4.51 -19.76
CA PHE A 124 -7.38 -4.46 -18.56
C PHE A 124 -7.17 -3.16 -17.77
N ILE A 125 -5.91 -2.78 -17.52
CA ILE A 125 -5.57 -1.52 -16.83
C ILE A 125 -6.06 -0.30 -17.62
N LYS A 126 -5.91 -0.30 -18.96
CA LYS A 126 -6.43 0.79 -19.78
C LYS A 126 -7.94 0.93 -19.62
N LYS A 127 -8.70 -0.17 -19.65
CA LYS A 127 -10.16 -0.13 -19.43
C LYS A 127 -10.52 0.39 -18.03
N LEU A 128 -9.74 0.05 -16.99
CA LEU A 128 -9.93 0.61 -15.64
C LEU A 128 -9.69 2.12 -15.64
N LEU A 129 -8.62 2.59 -16.26
CA LEU A 129 -8.30 4.01 -16.38
C LEU A 129 -9.37 4.78 -17.16
N ASP A 130 -9.85 4.25 -18.28
CA ASP A 130 -10.94 4.83 -19.09
C ASP A 130 -12.23 4.96 -18.26
N ASN A 131 -12.45 4.06 -17.31
CA ASN A 131 -13.53 4.12 -16.33
C ASN A 131 -13.18 4.88 -15.03
N LYS A 132 -12.09 5.67 -15.02
CA LYS A 132 -11.66 6.54 -13.90
C LYS A 132 -11.16 5.81 -12.67
N LEU A 133 -10.69 4.57 -12.81
CA LEU A 133 -10.01 3.84 -11.74
C LEU A 133 -8.52 3.71 -12.07
N LEU A 134 -7.70 4.49 -11.36
CA LEU A 134 -6.25 4.43 -11.49
C LEU A 134 -5.71 3.20 -10.76
N THR A 135 -4.99 2.35 -11.49
CA THR A 135 -4.34 1.14 -10.98
C THR A 135 -2.93 1.01 -11.53
N ILE A 136 -2.13 0.12 -10.96
CA ILE A 136 -0.74 -0.07 -11.35
C ILE A 136 -0.51 -1.53 -11.73
N ARG A 137 0.26 -1.76 -12.80
CA ARG A 137 0.71 -3.10 -13.18
C ARG A 137 1.71 -3.66 -12.15
N ALA A 138 1.65 -4.95 -11.93
CA ALA A 138 2.67 -5.70 -11.21
C ALA A 138 3.07 -6.95 -12.02
N ALA A 139 4.11 -7.66 -11.58
CA ALA A 139 4.53 -8.90 -12.22
C ALA A 139 3.41 -9.97 -12.21
N GLU A 140 3.57 -11.01 -13.03
CA GLU A 140 2.68 -12.17 -13.07
C GLU A 140 1.22 -11.86 -13.46
N ASN A 141 1.01 -10.89 -14.33
CA ASN A 141 -0.33 -10.48 -14.79
C ASN A 141 -1.24 -9.98 -13.66
N VAL A 142 -0.66 -9.21 -12.72
CA VAL A 142 -1.37 -8.69 -11.56
C VAL A 142 -1.66 -7.20 -11.71
N VAL A 143 -2.90 -6.83 -11.45
CA VAL A 143 -3.33 -5.44 -11.22
C VAL A 143 -3.18 -5.13 -9.74
N ARG A 144 -2.41 -4.10 -9.41
CA ARG A 144 -2.18 -3.67 -8.03
C ARG A 144 -3.08 -2.50 -7.66
N LEU A 145 -3.76 -2.65 -6.54
CA LEU A 145 -4.69 -1.68 -5.96
C LEU A 145 -4.07 -1.11 -4.67
N LEU A 146 -3.92 0.21 -4.62
CA LEU A 146 -3.24 0.92 -3.53
C LEU A 146 -4.08 2.14 -3.10
N PRO A 147 -5.26 1.95 -2.51
CA PRO A 147 -6.05 3.08 -2.03
C PRO A 147 -5.30 3.82 -0.91
N PRO A 148 -5.59 5.10 -0.65
CA PRO A 148 -5.02 5.82 0.49
C PRO A 148 -5.43 5.17 1.82
N LEU A 149 -4.63 5.35 2.89
CA LEU A 149 -4.89 4.71 4.18
C LEU A 149 -6.20 5.18 4.85
N ASN A 150 -6.67 6.36 4.48
CA ASN A 150 -7.93 6.95 4.95
C ASN A 150 -9.08 6.74 3.95
N VAL A 151 -8.96 5.79 3.02
CA VAL A 151 -10.01 5.45 2.06
C VAL A 151 -11.30 5.09 2.79
N LYS A 152 -12.42 5.61 2.29
CA LYS A 152 -13.75 5.32 2.82
C LYS A 152 -14.37 4.12 2.12
N LYS A 153 -15.34 3.50 2.77
CA LYS A 153 -16.07 2.35 2.23
C LYS A 153 -16.73 2.67 0.89
N GLU A 154 -17.32 3.85 0.75
CA GLU A 154 -18.00 4.30 -0.46
C GLU A 154 -17.05 4.36 -1.67
N ASN A 155 -15.78 4.74 -1.45
CA ASN A 155 -14.76 4.74 -2.51
C ASN A 155 -14.38 3.31 -2.93
N ILE A 156 -14.36 2.37 -1.98
CA ILE A 156 -14.14 0.95 -2.27
C ILE A 156 -15.29 0.41 -3.10
N ASP A 157 -16.54 0.71 -2.71
CA ASP A 157 -17.74 0.29 -3.42
C ASP A 157 -17.72 0.79 -4.88
N GLN A 158 -17.35 2.06 -5.09
CA GLN A 158 -17.17 2.64 -6.42
C GLN A 158 -16.09 1.88 -7.24
N ALA A 159 -14.95 1.56 -6.63
CA ALA A 159 -13.90 0.79 -7.29
C ALA A 159 -14.36 -0.62 -7.67
N ILE A 160 -15.11 -1.29 -6.81
CA ILE A 160 -15.70 -2.62 -7.09
C ILE A 160 -16.70 -2.54 -8.25
N VAL A 161 -17.54 -1.51 -8.29
CA VAL A 161 -18.48 -1.30 -9.43
C VAL A 161 -17.72 -1.14 -10.75
N ILE A 162 -16.63 -0.37 -10.76
CA ILE A 162 -15.79 -0.19 -11.96
C ILE A 162 -15.11 -1.49 -12.35
N LEU A 163 -14.50 -2.20 -11.40
CA LEU A 163 -13.89 -3.50 -11.64
C LEU A 163 -14.88 -4.50 -12.23
N ARG A 164 -16.10 -4.58 -11.67
CA ARG A 164 -17.18 -5.43 -12.17
C ARG A 164 -17.55 -5.07 -13.60
N LYS A 165 -17.70 -3.78 -13.92
CA LYS A 165 -17.99 -3.30 -15.27
C LYS A 165 -16.92 -3.74 -16.26
N VAL A 166 -15.64 -3.60 -15.89
CA VAL A 166 -14.52 -3.99 -16.75
C VAL A 166 -14.46 -5.51 -16.90
N CYS A 167 -14.62 -6.29 -15.82
CA CYS A 167 -14.64 -7.77 -15.90
C CYS A 167 -15.70 -8.29 -16.86
N LYS A 168 -16.89 -7.66 -16.92
CA LYS A 168 -17.95 -8.04 -17.87
C LYS A 168 -17.54 -7.96 -19.34
N THR A 169 -16.56 -7.13 -19.68
CA THR A 169 -16.06 -6.99 -21.06
C THR A 169 -15.10 -8.10 -21.50
N PHE A 170 -14.78 -9.04 -20.60
CA PHE A 170 -13.87 -10.17 -20.84
C PHE A 170 -14.54 -11.53 -20.54
N LYS A 171 -15.85 -11.53 -20.36
CA LYS A 171 -16.66 -12.77 -20.29
C LYS A 171 -16.86 -13.38 -21.65
#